data_30d8bc37863294a6544c8acaf790190e
#
_entry.id   30d8bc37863294a6544c8acaf790190e
#
_cell.length_a   1.000
_cell.length_b   1.000
_cell.length_c   1.000
_cell.angle_alpha   90.00
_cell.angle_beta   90.00
_cell.angle_gamma   90.00
#
_symmetry.space_group_name_H-M   'P 1'
#
loop_
_entity.id
_entity.type
_entity.pdbx_description
1 polymer ?
#
loop_
_entity_poly.entity_id
_entity_poly.type
_entity_poly.pdbx_seq_one_letter_code
_entity_poly.pdbx_strand_id
1 'polypeptide(L)'
;ELIAPQGSICLLANAGKDYNINLLKAKSITLVWEMMFTRSMFTTKDLIKQHELLNEVANLVDSGKVVTTVTRQLSPINLENIIEAHGIIEKRDMIGKLVITH
;
A
#
# COMPACT_ATOMS: atom_id res chain seq x y z
N GLU A 1 4.77 -8.20 -23.04
CA GLU A 1 3.30 -8.17 -23.35
C GLU A 1 2.45 -8.85 -22.26
N LEU A 2 2.50 -8.34 -21.02
CA LEU A 2 1.85 -9.02 -19.90
C LEU A 2 0.36 -8.67 -19.74
N ILE A 3 -0.10 -7.54 -20.33
CA ILE A 3 -1.48 -7.08 -20.14
C ILE A 3 -2.37 -7.46 -21.32
N ALA A 4 -3.57 -7.97 -21.04
CA ALA A 4 -4.58 -8.27 -22.05
C ALA A 4 -5.17 -6.98 -22.67
N PRO A 5 -5.68 -7.04 -23.93
CA PRO A 5 -6.48 -5.94 -24.47
C PRO A 5 -7.62 -5.54 -23.53
N GLN A 6 -7.89 -4.23 -23.42
CA GLN A 6 -8.88 -3.62 -22.53
C GLN A 6 -8.61 -3.85 -21.03
N GLY A 7 -7.42 -4.32 -20.68
CA GLY A 7 -7.01 -4.46 -19.28
C GLY A 7 -6.77 -3.11 -18.59
N SER A 8 -6.52 -3.16 -17.27
CA SER A 8 -6.25 -1.97 -16.46
C SER A 8 -4.89 -2.06 -15.77
N ILE A 9 -4.21 -0.94 -15.68
CA ILE A 9 -2.98 -0.76 -14.89
C ILE A 9 -3.27 0.25 -13.80
N CYS A 10 -3.03 -0.15 -12.56
CA CYS A 10 -3.07 0.76 -11.41
C CYS A 10 -1.65 1.09 -10.96
N LEU A 11 -1.31 2.36 -10.90
CA LEU A 11 -0.01 2.86 -10.46
C LEU A 11 -0.10 3.36 -9.03
N LEU A 12 0.81 2.89 -8.17
CA LEU A 12 0.87 3.22 -6.74
C LEU A 12 2.04 4.11 -6.38
N ALA A 13 3.09 4.13 -7.21
CA ALA A 13 4.32 4.85 -6.92
C ALA A 13 4.91 5.47 -8.18
N ASN A 14 5.66 6.55 -7.98
CA ASN A 14 6.40 7.18 -9.07
C ASN A 14 7.49 6.24 -9.58
N ALA A 15 7.58 6.14 -10.89
CA ALA A 15 8.50 5.23 -11.53
C ALA A 15 9.94 5.74 -11.65
N GLY A 16 10.20 6.99 -11.27
CA GLY A 16 11.51 7.63 -11.36
C GLY A 16 12.02 7.89 -12.79
N LYS A 17 11.18 7.63 -13.80
CA LYS A 17 11.48 7.87 -15.24
C LYS A 17 10.18 8.05 -16.02
N ASP A 18 10.30 8.64 -17.19
CA ASP A 18 9.20 8.82 -18.13
C ASP A 18 8.81 7.51 -18.81
N TYR A 19 7.52 7.34 -19.06
CA TYR A 19 6.96 6.23 -19.82
C TYR A 19 6.23 6.72 -21.06
N ASN A 20 6.40 6.02 -22.16
CA ASN A 20 5.64 6.27 -23.36
C ASN A 20 4.25 5.64 -23.26
N ILE A 21 3.27 6.45 -22.85
CA ILE A 21 1.87 6.00 -22.69
C ILE A 21 1.23 5.55 -24.02
N ASN A 22 1.76 5.97 -25.18
CA ASN A 22 1.25 5.54 -26.48
C ASN A 22 1.34 4.02 -26.68
N LEU A 23 2.22 3.34 -25.95
CA LEU A 23 2.31 1.87 -25.95
C LEU A 23 1.01 1.19 -25.44
N LEU A 24 0.18 1.92 -24.70
CA LEU A 24 -1.09 1.41 -24.16
C LEU A 24 -2.24 1.49 -25.18
N LYS A 25 -2.10 2.36 -26.20
CA LYS A 25 -3.16 2.70 -27.16
C LYS A 25 -3.66 1.48 -27.93
N ALA A 26 -2.76 0.67 -28.47
CA ALA A 26 -3.12 -0.47 -29.35
C ALA A 26 -4.00 -1.49 -28.68
N LYS A 27 -3.91 -1.62 -27.34
CA LYS A 27 -4.72 -2.54 -26.54
C LYS A 27 -5.85 -1.85 -25.77
N SER A 28 -6.09 -0.54 -25.98
CA SER A 28 -7.11 0.24 -25.26
C SER A 28 -7.00 0.06 -23.74
N ILE A 29 -5.78 0.19 -23.19
CA ILE A 29 -5.51 -0.03 -21.77
C ILE A 29 -5.99 1.16 -20.95
N THR A 30 -6.69 0.89 -19.85
CA THR A 30 -7.03 1.89 -18.83
C THR A 30 -5.83 2.08 -17.89
N LEU A 31 -5.41 3.32 -17.70
CA LEU A 31 -4.37 3.68 -16.74
C LEU A 31 -4.97 4.54 -15.63
N VAL A 32 -4.81 4.11 -14.39
CA VAL A 32 -5.30 4.82 -13.21
C VAL A 32 -4.19 4.97 -12.17
N TRP A 33 -4.27 6.06 -11.40
CA TRP A 33 -3.45 6.27 -10.22
C TRP A 33 -4.24 5.94 -8.97
N GLU A 34 -3.60 5.26 -8.03
CA GLU A 34 -4.09 5.15 -6.66
C GLU A 34 -3.15 5.91 -5.73
N MET A 35 -3.69 6.95 -5.10
CA MET A 35 -2.96 7.77 -4.13
C MET A 35 -3.78 7.84 -2.84
N MET A 36 -3.32 7.12 -1.81
CA MET A 36 -4.05 6.96 -0.54
C MET A 36 -4.40 8.31 0.13
N PHE A 37 -3.62 9.35 -0.13
CA PHE A 37 -3.83 10.67 0.49
C PHE A 37 -4.73 11.61 -0.32
N THR A 38 -5.20 11.23 -1.51
CA THR A 38 -6.01 12.12 -2.36
C THR A 38 -7.23 12.64 -1.61
N ARG A 39 -7.95 11.78 -0.92
CA ARG A 39 -9.17 12.16 -0.18
C ARG A 39 -8.89 13.17 0.91
N SER A 40 -7.84 12.97 1.70
CA SER A 40 -7.45 13.89 2.79
C SER A 40 -6.81 15.17 2.27
N MET A 41 -5.94 15.09 1.26
CA MET A 41 -5.26 16.27 0.68
C MET A 41 -6.23 17.25 0.00
N PHE A 42 -7.26 16.75 -0.66
CA PHE A 42 -8.21 17.55 -1.40
C PHE A 42 -9.57 17.67 -0.72
N THR A 43 -9.72 17.11 0.49
CA THR A 43 -10.98 17.14 1.26
C THR A 43 -12.18 16.76 0.38
N THR A 44 -12.07 15.61 -0.30
CA THR A 44 -13.08 15.15 -1.25
C THR A 44 -14.40 14.81 -0.56
N LYS A 45 -15.51 14.85 -1.30
CA LYS A 45 -16.86 14.57 -0.76
C LYS A 45 -16.99 13.17 -0.14
N ASP A 46 -16.13 12.26 -0.55
CA ASP A 46 -16.09 10.86 -0.11
C ASP A 46 -14.94 10.58 0.88
N LEU A 47 -14.47 11.58 1.61
CA LEU A 47 -13.39 11.47 2.60
C LEU A 47 -13.63 10.31 3.59
N ILE A 48 -14.88 10.09 3.98
CA ILE A 48 -15.26 9.01 4.91
C ILE A 48 -14.95 7.60 4.38
N LYS A 49 -14.83 7.42 3.07
CA LYS A 49 -14.59 6.12 2.45
C LYS A 49 -13.28 5.46 2.90
N GLN A 50 -12.26 6.23 3.24
CA GLN A 50 -11.02 5.69 3.79
C GLN A 50 -11.24 5.05 5.17
N HIS A 51 -12.01 5.68 6.03
CA HIS A 51 -12.38 5.14 7.34
C HIS A 51 -13.22 3.86 7.20
N GLU A 52 -14.24 3.88 6.34
CA GLU A 52 -15.09 2.71 6.08
C GLU A 52 -14.26 1.52 5.58
N LEU A 53 -13.36 1.75 4.61
CA LEU A 53 -12.48 0.71 4.07
C LEU A 53 -11.55 0.12 5.15
N LEU A 54 -10.94 0.97 5.98
CA LEU A 54 -10.04 0.50 7.04
C LEU A 54 -10.77 -0.33 8.09
N ASN A 55 -12.00 0.04 8.45
CA ASN A 55 -12.84 -0.75 9.34
C ASN A 55 -13.24 -2.10 8.72
N GLU A 56 -13.57 -2.12 7.43
CA GLU A 56 -13.85 -3.37 6.72
C GLU A 56 -12.63 -4.30 6.72
N VAL A 57 -11.44 -3.77 6.40
CA VAL A 57 -10.19 -4.54 6.43
C VAL A 57 -9.91 -5.08 7.84
N ALA A 58 -10.09 -4.28 8.89
CA ALA A 58 -9.92 -4.74 10.28
C ALA A 58 -10.85 -5.93 10.58
N ASN A 59 -12.13 -5.83 10.25
CA ASN A 59 -13.10 -6.91 10.43
C ASN A 59 -12.73 -8.18 9.64
N LEU A 60 -12.20 -8.03 8.42
CA LEU A 60 -11.75 -9.15 7.60
C LEU A 60 -10.52 -9.84 8.20
N VAL A 61 -9.59 -9.09 8.78
CA VAL A 61 -8.43 -9.64 9.50
C VAL A 61 -8.89 -10.36 10.78
N ASP A 62 -9.74 -9.72 11.59
CA ASP A 62 -10.23 -10.30 12.86
C ASP A 62 -11.03 -11.59 12.64
N SER A 63 -11.77 -11.67 11.52
CA SER A 63 -12.50 -12.88 11.12
C SER A 63 -11.66 -13.94 10.42
N GLY A 64 -10.35 -13.71 10.23
CA GLY A 64 -9.44 -14.62 9.57
C GLY A 64 -9.62 -14.75 8.04
N LYS A 65 -10.43 -13.88 7.42
CA LYS A 65 -10.64 -13.87 5.96
C LYS A 65 -9.49 -13.22 5.21
N VAL A 66 -8.75 -12.34 5.87
CA VAL A 66 -7.54 -11.69 5.35
C VAL A 66 -6.42 -11.97 6.32
N VAL A 67 -5.28 -12.45 5.78
CA VAL A 67 -4.08 -12.70 6.58
C VAL A 67 -3.32 -11.40 6.74
N THR A 68 -2.92 -11.08 7.98
CA THR A 68 -2.07 -9.92 8.25
C THR A 68 -0.71 -10.06 7.58
N THR A 69 -0.13 -8.95 7.18
CA THR A 69 1.23 -8.88 6.62
C THR A 69 2.32 -8.67 7.68
N VAL A 70 1.97 -8.73 8.96
CA VAL A 70 2.95 -8.65 10.06
C VAL A 70 3.79 -9.91 10.07
N THR A 71 5.11 -9.75 9.91
CA THR A 71 6.08 -10.85 9.90
C THR A 71 7.07 -10.74 11.06
N ARG A 72 7.14 -9.58 11.71
CA ARG A 72 8.02 -9.35 12.85
C ARG A 72 7.35 -8.46 13.91
N GLN A 73 7.52 -8.83 15.16
CA GLN A 73 7.01 -8.06 16.29
C GLN A 73 8.11 -7.87 17.32
N LEU A 74 8.26 -6.66 17.83
CA LEU A 74 9.10 -6.29 18.95
C LEU A 74 8.23 -5.83 20.12
N SER A 75 8.67 -6.07 21.34
CA SER A 75 8.01 -5.64 22.58
C SER A 75 9.05 -5.49 23.69
N PRO A 76 8.92 -4.54 24.58
CA PRO A 76 7.91 -3.45 24.60
C PRO A 76 8.29 -2.26 23.69
N ILE A 77 7.44 -1.25 23.61
CA ILE A 77 7.79 0.04 23.00
C ILE A 77 8.81 0.72 23.90
N ASN A 78 10.09 0.75 23.47
CA ASN A 78 11.18 1.44 24.12
C ASN A 78 12.21 1.93 23.09
N LEU A 79 13.17 2.73 23.53
CA LEU A 79 14.17 3.31 22.63
C LEU A 79 15.01 2.24 21.92
N GLU A 80 15.35 1.17 22.59
CA GLU A 80 16.17 0.06 22.04
C GLU A 80 15.45 -0.62 20.89
N ASN A 81 14.21 -1.02 21.09
CA ASN A 81 13.37 -1.64 20.05
C ASN A 81 13.06 -0.70 18.88
N ILE A 82 12.92 0.59 19.13
CA ILE A 82 12.77 1.59 18.06
C ILE A 82 14.05 1.68 17.21
N ILE A 83 15.21 1.75 17.82
CA ILE A 83 16.50 1.76 17.10
C ILE A 83 16.68 0.47 16.30
N GLU A 84 16.38 -0.70 16.90
CA GLU A 84 16.42 -1.97 16.19
C GLU A 84 15.49 -1.97 14.97
N ALA A 85 14.24 -1.53 15.14
CA ALA A 85 13.26 -1.48 14.07
C ALA A 85 13.72 -0.59 12.90
N HIS A 86 14.27 0.60 13.19
CA HIS A 86 14.85 1.47 12.17
C HIS A 86 15.99 0.76 11.41
N GLY A 87 16.92 0.12 12.13
CA GLY A 87 18.02 -0.60 11.51
C GLY A 87 17.57 -1.75 10.60
N ILE A 88 16.44 -2.41 10.93
CA ILE A 88 15.85 -3.45 10.09
C ILE A 88 15.24 -2.84 8.81
N ILE A 89 14.45 -1.79 8.95
CA ILE A 89 13.78 -1.15 7.81
C ILE A 89 14.77 -0.49 6.83
N GLU A 90 15.84 0.09 7.34
CA GLU A 90 16.88 0.73 6.51
C GLU A 90 17.61 -0.25 5.59
N LYS A 91 17.70 -1.53 5.96
CA LYS A 91 18.30 -2.58 5.11
C LYS A 91 17.48 -2.87 3.85
N ARG A 92 16.19 -2.51 3.80
CA ARG A 92 15.27 -2.67 2.66
C ARG A 92 15.13 -4.11 2.15
N ASP A 93 15.39 -5.09 2.98
CA ASP A 93 15.32 -6.53 2.66
C ASP A 93 14.16 -7.24 3.38
N MET A 94 13.43 -6.52 4.23
CA MET A 94 12.33 -7.09 4.98
C MET A 94 11.08 -7.31 4.11
N ILE A 95 10.51 -8.51 4.17
CA ILE A 95 9.22 -8.83 3.59
C ILE A 95 8.15 -8.77 4.68
N GLY A 96 7.05 -8.06 4.41
CA GLY A 96 5.96 -7.87 5.35
C GLY A 96 6.10 -6.61 6.20
N LYS A 97 5.53 -6.62 7.40
CA LYS A 97 5.48 -5.49 8.33
C LYS A 97 6.12 -5.83 9.66
N LEU A 98 6.87 -4.89 10.22
CA LEU A 98 7.36 -4.92 11.58
C LEU A 98 6.44 -4.04 12.45
N VAL A 99 6.04 -4.56 13.59
CA VAL A 99 5.18 -3.87 14.56
C VAL A 99 5.89 -3.85 15.92
N ILE A 100 5.79 -2.73 16.63
CA ILE A 100 6.25 -2.62 18.02
C ILE A 100 5.00 -2.49 18.90
N THR A 101 4.89 -3.34 19.90
CA THR A 101 3.72 -3.39 20.81
C THR A 101 4.11 -3.08 22.26
N HIS A 102 3.12 -2.76 23.07
CA HIS A 102 3.28 -2.60 24.52
C HIS A 102 3.61 -3.91 25.21
#